data_b900a8aa7f5cc452126f31b72e4970e4
#
_entry.id   b900a8aa7f5cc452126f31b72e4970e4
#
_cell.length_a   1.000
_cell.length_b   1.000
_cell.length_c   1.000
_cell.angle_alpha   90.00
_cell.angle_beta   90.00
_cell.angle_gamma   90.00
#
_symmetry.space_group_name_H-M   'P 1'
#
loop_
_entity.id
_entity.type
_entity.pdbx_description
1 polymer ?
#
loop_
_entity_poly.entity_id
_entity_poly.type
_entity_poly.pdbx_seq_one_letter_code
_entity_poly.pdbx_strand_id
1 'polypeptide(L)'
;MHNCGNFLIIQPLCILHCALCIKYYNSEVYMNYVTEKNNKVYVMGEIVSDAKFSHEVYGEGFYEFFVKVMRLSGQADILPVTLSERLIQGAMLAKGKTLCALGQFRSYNKIENGKSRLMLTVFVRELLDDIPNKNPNSVLLSGYICKPPVYRTTPFNREIADVLIAVNRAYNKSDYIPCIAWGRNARFVKNLCVGDRIAVSGRIQSREYQKKLSETDIKTMTAYEVSVSKLAAFDAGEEFDIDSEFDLYTLQNKTSELATTTVEY
;
A
#
# COMPACT_ATOMS: atom_id res chain seq x y z
N MET A 1 -50.59 -20.66 -55.35
CA MET A 1 -50.14 -21.48 -54.22
C MET A 1 -48.77 -21.02 -53.84
N HIS A 2 -48.68 -20.12 -53.03
CA HIS A 2 -48.29 -19.94 -51.63
C HIS A 2 -46.98 -20.63 -51.25
N ASN A 3 -45.94 -19.88 -50.95
CA ASN A 3 -45.36 -19.92 -49.63
C ASN A 3 -44.48 -18.69 -49.35
N CYS A 4 -44.84 -18.01 -48.29
CA CYS A 4 -44.12 -16.92 -47.71
C CYS A 4 -42.89 -17.48 -46.90
N GLY A 5 -41.70 -17.01 -47.18
CA GLY A 5 -40.54 -17.22 -46.35
C GLY A 5 -40.34 -15.99 -45.46
N ASN A 6 -40.57 -16.17 -44.16
CA ASN A 6 -40.28 -15.18 -43.13
C ASN A 6 -38.74 -15.00 -42.97
N PHE A 7 -38.21 -13.90 -43.42
CA PHE A 7 -36.90 -13.41 -43.05
C PHE A 7 -37.01 -12.78 -41.67
N LEU A 8 -36.49 -13.45 -40.67
CA LEU A 8 -36.24 -12.86 -39.35
C LEU A 8 -35.16 -11.76 -39.49
N ILE A 9 -35.60 -10.51 -39.40
CA ILE A 9 -34.70 -9.36 -39.22
C ILE A 9 -34.21 -9.43 -37.78
N ILE A 10 -33.00 -9.97 -37.60
CA ILE A 10 -32.27 -9.88 -36.33
C ILE A 10 -31.87 -8.42 -36.15
N GLN A 11 -32.48 -7.80 -35.17
CA GLN A 11 -32.28 -6.35 -34.89
C GLN A 11 -30.84 -6.06 -34.52
N PRO A 12 -30.26 -4.97 -35.05
CA PRO A 12 -28.88 -4.54 -34.73
C PRO A 12 -28.67 -4.08 -33.29
N LEU A 13 -29.72 -3.98 -32.48
CA LEU A 13 -29.63 -3.56 -31.07
C LEU A 13 -28.88 -4.58 -30.16
N CYS A 14 -28.94 -5.88 -30.50
CA CYS A 14 -28.31 -6.90 -29.66
C CYS A 14 -26.79 -6.91 -29.77
N ILE A 15 -26.26 -6.54 -30.94
CA ILE A 15 -24.81 -6.48 -31.22
C ILE A 15 -24.18 -5.26 -30.53
N LEU A 16 -24.90 -4.12 -30.49
CA LEU A 16 -24.42 -2.90 -29.79
C LEU A 16 -24.37 -3.13 -28.26
N HIS A 17 -25.37 -3.84 -27.73
CA HIS A 17 -25.42 -4.14 -26.29
C HIS A 17 -24.30 -5.10 -25.88
N CYS A 18 -23.99 -6.10 -26.71
CA CYS A 18 -22.89 -7.03 -26.48
C CYS A 18 -21.51 -6.36 -26.58
N ALA A 19 -21.34 -5.44 -27.56
CA ALA A 19 -20.08 -4.70 -27.72
C ALA A 19 -19.85 -3.70 -26.55
N LEU A 20 -20.91 -3.07 -26.04
CA LEU A 20 -20.84 -2.22 -24.84
C LEU A 20 -20.55 -3.02 -23.57
N CYS A 21 -21.20 -4.19 -23.39
CA CYS A 21 -20.91 -5.08 -22.28
C CYS A 21 -19.48 -5.63 -22.32
N ILE A 22 -18.97 -6.01 -23.50
CA ILE A 22 -17.59 -6.48 -23.64
C ILE A 22 -16.60 -5.34 -23.38
N LYS A 23 -16.90 -4.12 -23.84
CA LYS A 23 -16.05 -2.94 -23.58
C LYS A 23 -16.05 -2.56 -22.10
N TYR A 24 -17.20 -2.64 -21.45
CA TYR A 24 -17.35 -2.37 -20.02
C TYR A 24 -16.65 -3.45 -19.18
N TYR A 25 -16.86 -4.74 -19.53
CA TYR A 25 -16.19 -5.87 -18.88
C TYR A 25 -14.66 -5.82 -19.04
N ASN A 26 -14.18 -5.52 -20.25
CA ASN A 26 -12.73 -5.38 -20.51
C ASN A 26 -12.13 -4.16 -19.78
N SER A 27 -12.87 -3.06 -19.64
CA SER A 27 -12.41 -1.89 -18.88
C SER A 27 -12.37 -2.15 -17.36
N GLU A 28 -13.34 -2.90 -16.82
CA GLU A 28 -13.32 -3.31 -15.41
C GLU A 28 -12.19 -4.31 -15.10
N VAL A 29 -12.01 -5.31 -15.97
CA VAL A 29 -10.92 -6.28 -15.82
C VAL A 29 -9.57 -5.60 -15.97
N TYR A 30 -9.41 -4.68 -16.92
CA TYR A 30 -8.18 -3.91 -17.11
C TYR A 30 -7.94 -2.96 -15.93
N MET A 31 -8.98 -2.29 -15.43
CA MET A 31 -8.88 -1.39 -14.28
C MET A 31 -8.57 -2.16 -12.99
N ASN A 32 -9.15 -3.35 -12.77
CA ASN A 32 -8.79 -4.22 -11.65
C ASN A 32 -7.34 -4.70 -11.74
N TYR A 33 -6.89 -5.09 -12.93
CA TYR A 33 -5.51 -5.52 -13.16
C TYR A 33 -4.49 -4.41 -12.91
N VAL A 34 -4.75 -3.18 -13.37
CA VAL A 34 -3.88 -2.02 -13.12
C VAL A 34 -3.88 -1.60 -11.66
N THR A 35 -5.02 -1.70 -10.95
CA THR A 35 -5.10 -1.30 -9.54
C THR A 35 -4.47 -2.33 -8.59
N GLU A 36 -4.34 -3.59 -8.97
CA GLU A 36 -3.59 -4.59 -8.19
C GLU A 36 -2.07 -4.40 -8.29
N LYS A 37 -1.60 -3.74 -9.35
CA LYS A 37 -0.19 -3.52 -9.65
C LYS A 37 0.41 -2.20 -9.16
N ASN A 38 -0.30 -1.40 -8.37
CA ASN A 38 0.17 -0.08 -7.93
C ASN A 38 0.47 0.03 -6.43
N ASN A 39 0.29 -1.07 -5.67
CA ASN A 39 0.45 -1.07 -4.21
C ASN A 39 0.85 -2.47 -3.74
N LYS A 40 2.10 -2.64 -3.40
CA LYS A 40 2.64 -3.92 -2.93
C LYS A 40 3.42 -3.72 -1.63
N VAL A 41 3.12 -4.55 -0.64
CA VAL A 41 3.77 -4.53 0.68
C VAL A 41 4.18 -5.93 1.06
N TYR A 42 5.40 -6.06 1.54
CA TYR A 42 5.90 -7.23 2.26
C TYR A 42 6.17 -6.84 3.70
N VAL A 43 5.63 -7.62 4.64
CA VAL A 43 5.86 -7.44 6.08
C VAL A 43 6.16 -8.78 6.73
N MET A 44 7.23 -8.81 7.53
CA MET A 44 7.56 -9.93 8.41
C MET A 44 7.86 -9.40 9.81
N GLY A 45 7.19 -9.93 10.83
CA GLY A 45 7.40 -9.49 12.20
C GLY A 45 6.58 -10.26 13.22
N GLU A 46 6.79 -9.94 14.49
CA GLU A 46 6.11 -10.55 15.63
C GLU A 46 4.72 -9.96 15.84
N ILE A 47 3.70 -10.80 15.98
CA ILE A 47 2.35 -10.35 16.40
C ILE A 47 2.41 -9.93 17.86
N VAL A 48 2.11 -8.67 18.14
CA VAL A 48 2.24 -8.08 19.50
C VAL A 48 0.91 -7.75 20.15
N SER A 49 -0.21 -7.96 19.48
CA SER A 49 -1.55 -7.78 20.04
C SER A 49 -2.48 -8.92 19.66
N ASP A 50 -3.54 -9.10 20.42
CA ASP A 50 -4.63 -9.99 20.04
C ASP A 50 -5.35 -9.45 18.80
N ALA A 51 -5.84 -10.37 17.96
CA ALA A 51 -6.67 -10.04 16.81
C ALA A 51 -8.07 -9.65 17.29
N LYS A 52 -8.53 -8.48 16.86
CA LYS A 52 -9.86 -7.95 17.16
C LYS A 52 -10.68 -7.91 15.90
N PHE A 53 -11.95 -8.33 15.98
CA PHE A 53 -12.89 -8.13 14.89
C PHE A 53 -13.00 -6.63 14.58
N SER A 54 -12.84 -6.29 13.31
CA SER A 54 -12.86 -4.91 12.83
C SER A 54 -14.20 -4.59 12.14
N HIS A 55 -14.51 -5.35 11.10
CA HIS A 55 -15.72 -5.15 10.30
C HIS A 55 -16.01 -6.40 9.44
N GLU A 56 -17.18 -6.41 8.81
CA GLU A 56 -17.60 -7.43 7.86
C GLU A 56 -17.93 -6.79 6.51
N VAL A 57 -17.59 -7.46 5.42
CA VAL A 57 -17.92 -7.06 4.06
C VAL A 57 -18.45 -8.27 3.30
N TYR A 58 -19.70 -8.24 2.87
CA TYR A 58 -20.36 -9.33 2.13
C TYR A 58 -20.25 -10.71 2.82
N GLY A 59 -20.40 -10.75 4.14
CA GLY A 59 -20.32 -11.99 4.93
C GLY A 59 -18.89 -12.48 5.19
N GLU A 60 -17.86 -11.69 4.88
CA GLU A 60 -16.46 -11.96 5.19
C GLU A 60 -15.99 -11.07 6.33
N GLY A 61 -15.57 -11.68 7.43
CA GLY A 61 -15.04 -10.99 8.60
C GLY A 61 -13.59 -10.54 8.42
N PHE A 62 -13.27 -9.35 8.92
CA PHE A 62 -11.92 -8.81 8.94
C PHE A 62 -11.47 -8.54 10.36
N TYR A 63 -10.21 -8.86 10.64
CA TYR A 63 -9.59 -8.73 11.95
C TYR A 63 -8.39 -7.78 11.89
N GLU A 64 -8.24 -6.98 12.93
CA GLU A 64 -7.12 -6.04 13.10
C GLU A 64 -6.24 -6.43 14.28
N PHE A 65 -4.94 -6.34 14.09
CA PHE A 65 -3.92 -6.55 15.11
C PHE A 65 -2.65 -5.77 14.77
N PHE A 66 -1.67 -5.81 15.66
CA PHE A 66 -0.40 -5.12 15.48
C PHE A 66 0.75 -6.09 15.32
N VAL A 67 1.66 -5.75 14.40
CA VAL A 67 2.88 -6.50 14.11
C VAL A 67 4.09 -5.61 14.39
N LYS A 68 5.03 -6.12 15.18
CA LYS A 68 6.30 -5.49 15.49
C LYS A 68 7.33 -5.91 14.46
N VAL A 69 7.81 -4.96 13.67
CA VAL A 69 8.82 -5.17 12.64
C VAL A 69 10.12 -4.50 13.06
N MET A 70 11.19 -5.26 13.12
CA MET A 70 12.51 -4.75 13.50
C MET A 70 13.19 -4.04 12.33
N ARG A 71 13.72 -2.86 12.57
CA ARG A 71 14.61 -2.16 11.63
C ARG A 71 16.04 -2.68 11.78
N LEU A 72 16.85 -2.52 10.74
CA LEU A 72 18.29 -2.80 10.80
C LEU A 72 19.02 -1.99 11.89
N SER A 73 18.48 -0.83 12.28
CA SER A 73 19.00 0.01 13.37
C SER A 73 18.71 -0.49 14.78
N GLY A 74 18.00 -1.61 14.94
CA GLY A 74 17.54 -2.12 16.24
C GLY A 74 16.25 -1.47 16.76
N GLN A 75 15.73 -0.42 16.12
CA GLN A 75 14.42 0.13 16.45
C GLN A 75 13.31 -0.73 15.86
N ALA A 76 12.10 -0.66 16.43
CA ALA A 76 10.94 -1.36 15.92
C ALA A 76 9.86 -0.41 15.42
N ASP A 77 9.16 -0.83 14.38
CA ASP A 77 7.90 -0.24 13.94
C ASP A 77 6.75 -1.14 14.39
N ILE A 78 5.72 -0.57 15.00
CA ILE A 78 4.49 -1.29 15.35
C ILE A 78 3.46 -0.95 14.28
N LEU A 79 3.16 -1.91 13.40
CA LEU A 79 2.33 -1.69 12.22
C LEU A 79 0.93 -2.28 12.41
N PRO A 80 -0.14 -1.54 12.09
CA PRO A 80 -1.49 -2.08 12.05
C PRO A 80 -1.66 -2.98 10.83
N VAL A 81 -2.22 -4.16 11.05
CA VAL A 81 -2.46 -5.17 10.03
C VAL A 81 -3.93 -5.55 10.04
N THR A 82 -4.53 -5.64 8.87
CA THR A 82 -5.90 -6.14 8.66
C THR A 82 -5.85 -7.42 7.83
N LEU A 83 -6.50 -8.46 8.33
CA LEU A 83 -6.53 -9.78 7.72
C LEU A 83 -7.97 -10.28 7.59
N SER A 84 -8.29 -10.89 6.45
CA SER A 84 -9.56 -11.60 6.25
C SER A 84 -9.60 -12.91 7.04
N GLU A 85 -10.77 -13.27 7.56
CA GLU A 85 -11.00 -14.57 8.24
C GLU A 85 -10.65 -15.77 7.37
N ARG A 86 -10.76 -15.67 6.03
CA ARG A 86 -10.40 -16.74 5.10
C ARG A 86 -8.91 -17.09 5.13
N LEU A 87 -8.07 -16.13 5.51
CA LEU A 87 -6.63 -16.31 5.65
C LEU A 87 -6.23 -16.74 7.06
N ILE A 88 -7.18 -16.72 8.01
CA ILE A 88 -6.92 -17.14 9.38
C ILE A 88 -6.88 -18.66 9.43
N GLN A 89 -5.72 -19.21 9.73
CA GLN A 89 -5.54 -20.62 10.05
C GLN A 89 -5.19 -20.75 11.54
N GLY A 90 -6.20 -20.97 12.40
CA GLY A 90 -6.05 -21.35 13.80
C GLY A 90 -5.01 -20.54 14.61
N ALA A 91 -3.90 -21.17 14.97
CA ALA A 91 -2.87 -20.58 15.85
C ALA A 91 -1.99 -19.49 15.21
N MET A 92 -2.15 -19.16 13.91
CA MET A 92 -1.27 -18.20 13.21
C MET A 92 -1.37 -16.77 13.74
N LEU A 93 -2.53 -16.38 14.29
CA LEU A 93 -2.73 -15.03 14.83
C LEU A 93 -2.45 -14.91 16.33
N ALA A 94 -1.79 -15.88 16.94
CA ALA A 94 -1.45 -15.82 18.36
C ALA A 94 -0.32 -14.80 18.58
N LYS A 95 -0.47 -13.99 19.63
CA LYS A 95 0.58 -13.09 20.11
C LYS A 95 1.89 -13.83 20.35
N GLY A 96 3.01 -13.24 19.93
CA GLY A 96 4.34 -13.83 20.00
C GLY A 96 4.72 -14.72 18.79
N LYS A 97 3.77 -14.96 17.86
CA LYS A 97 4.08 -15.67 16.61
C LYS A 97 4.56 -14.70 15.53
N THR A 98 5.38 -15.22 14.62
CA THR A 98 5.82 -14.47 13.45
C THR A 98 4.73 -14.49 12.38
N LEU A 99 4.43 -13.33 11.83
CA LEU A 99 3.63 -13.16 10.62
C LEU A 99 4.59 -12.86 9.46
N CYS A 100 4.42 -13.55 8.33
CA CYS A 100 5.04 -13.23 7.07
C CYS A 100 3.94 -13.06 6.01
N ALA A 101 3.82 -11.87 5.40
CA ALA A 101 2.68 -11.55 4.57
C ALA A 101 3.00 -10.63 3.41
N LEU A 102 2.32 -10.86 2.29
CA LEU A 102 2.16 -9.92 1.19
C LEU A 102 0.80 -9.23 1.28
N GLY A 103 0.75 -7.97 0.88
CA GLY A 103 -0.48 -7.20 0.93
C GLY A 103 -0.36 -5.82 0.29
N GLN A 104 -1.22 -4.93 0.72
CA GLN A 104 -1.32 -3.56 0.25
C GLN A 104 -1.36 -2.60 1.44
N PHE A 105 -0.74 -1.43 1.33
CA PHE A 105 -0.86 -0.38 2.33
C PHE A 105 -2.10 0.46 2.02
N ARG A 106 -3.14 0.30 2.82
CA ARG A 106 -4.46 0.90 2.59
C ARG A 106 -4.79 1.98 3.58
N SER A 107 -5.65 2.89 3.15
CA SER A 107 -6.21 3.95 3.99
C SER A 107 -7.73 3.89 4.03
N TYR A 108 -8.30 4.28 5.18
CA TYR A 108 -9.72 4.51 5.35
C TYR A 108 -9.96 5.64 6.35
N ASN A 109 -11.14 6.26 6.27
CA ASN A 109 -11.53 7.27 7.21
C ASN A 109 -12.38 6.67 8.32
N LYS A 110 -11.94 6.85 9.57
CA LYS A 110 -12.71 6.50 10.76
C LYS A 110 -13.29 7.75 11.39
N ILE A 111 -14.58 7.73 11.68
CA ILE A 111 -15.24 8.83 12.40
C ILE A 111 -15.17 8.53 13.89
N GLU A 112 -14.47 9.38 14.63
CA GLU A 112 -14.37 9.33 16.09
C GLU A 112 -14.78 10.70 16.66
N ASN A 113 -15.79 10.73 17.52
CA ASN A 113 -16.31 11.95 18.14
C ASN A 113 -16.64 13.06 17.11
N GLY A 114 -17.30 12.69 16.00
CA GLY A 114 -17.68 13.63 14.94
C GLY A 114 -16.53 14.15 14.08
N LYS A 115 -15.30 13.67 14.29
CA LYS A 115 -14.12 14.04 13.48
C LYS A 115 -13.66 12.86 12.64
N SER A 116 -13.43 13.11 11.36
CA SER A 116 -12.84 12.12 10.45
C SER A 116 -11.34 12.02 10.71
N ARG A 117 -10.84 10.80 10.85
CA ARG A 117 -9.42 10.50 11.02
C ARG A 117 -8.99 9.51 9.95
N LEU A 118 -7.91 9.83 9.24
CA LEU A 118 -7.27 8.90 8.31
C LEU A 118 -6.59 7.79 9.11
N MET A 119 -6.99 6.55 8.84
CA MET A 119 -6.40 5.32 9.36
C MET A 119 -5.65 4.63 8.24
N LEU A 120 -4.54 4.01 8.59
CA LEU A 120 -3.68 3.27 7.68
C LEU A 120 -3.51 1.86 8.21
N THR A 121 -3.45 0.88 7.31
CA THR A 121 -3.26 -0.54 7.66
C THR A 121 -2.56 -1.29 6.55
N VAL A 122 -1.80 -2.30 6.88
CA VAL A 122 -1.34 -3.33 5.94
C VAL A 122 -2.49 -4.32 5.75
N PHE A 123 -3.14 -4.26 4.61
CA PHE A 123 -4.21 -5.17 4.23
C PHE A 123 -3.60 -6.42 3.59
N VAL A 124 -3.61 -7.52 4.32
CA VAL A 124 -2.99 -8.78 3.89
C VAL A 124 -3.80 -9.41 2.77
N ARG A 125 -3.11 -9.83 1.72
CA ARG A 125 -3.66 -10.56 0.57
C ARG A 125 -3.22 -12.01 0.56
N GLU A 126 -2.02 -12.28 1.09
CA GLU A 126 -1.41 -13.60 1.10
C GLU A 126 -0.53 -13.76 2.34
N LEU A 127 -0.62 -14.92 2.97
CA LEU A 127 0.30 -15.35 4.02
C LEU A 127 1.39 -16.18 3.39
N LEU A 128 2.62 -15.91 3.75
CA LEU A 128 3.79 -16.63 3.25
C LEU A 128 4.35 -17.53 4.33
N ASP A 129 4.93 -18.65 3.93
CA ASP A 129 5.79 -19.42 4.79
C ASP A 129 7.01 -18.56 5.18
N ASP A 130 7.58 -18.85 6.35
CA ASP A 130 8.68 -18.07 6.93
C ASP A 130 9.87 -18.04 5.96
N ILE A 131 9.94 -17.00 5.14
CA ILE A 131 11.04 -16.78 4.20
C ILE A 131 11.95 -15.75 4.86
N PRO A 132 13.19 -16.13 5.24
CA PRO A 132 14.16 -15.19 5.78
C PRO A 132 14.44 -14.11 4.74
N ASN A 133 13.78 -12.97 4.84
CA ASN A 133 14.08 -11.79 4.04
C ASN A 133 14.78 -10.77 4.92
N LYS A 134 15.93 -10.28 4.48
CA LYS A 134 16.70 -9.25 5.19
C LYS A 134 15.95 -7.94 5.37
N ASN A 135 14.98 -7.66 4.49
CA ASN A 135 14.17 -6.47 4.59
C ASN A 135 12.73 -6.85 5.00
N PRO A 136 12.47 -6.98 6.31
CA PRO A 136 11.19 -7.43 6.83
C PRO A 136 10.05 -6.40 6.63
N ASN A 137 10.31 -5.27 5.98
CA ASN A 137 9.36 -4.18 5.77
C ASN A 137 9.67 -3.48 4.45
N SER A 138 9.03 -3.91 3.40
CA SER A 138 9.18 -3.34 2.06
C SER A 138 7.83 -2.88 1.53
N VAL A 139 7.78 -1.68 0.97
CA VAL A 139 6.60 -1.13 0.32
C VAL A 139 6.99 -0.51 -1.01
N LEU A 140 6.18 -0.77 -2.02
CA LEU A 140 6.24 -0.14 -3.33
C LEU A 140 4.86 0.37 -3.71
N LEU A 141 4.77 1.66 -4.03
CA LEU A 141 3.54 2.35 -4.39
C LEU A 141 3.74 3.10 -5.69
N SER A 142 2.74 3.06 -6.58
CA SER A 142 2.61 3.98 -7.71
C SER A 142 1.30 4.74 -7.59
N GLY A 143 1.35 6.06 -7.68
CA GLY A 143 0.18 6.91 -7.49
C GLY A 143 0.45 8.35 -7.90
N TYR A 144 -0.46 9.23 -7.53
CA TYR A 144 -0.45 10.64 -7.92
C TYR A 144 -0.28 11.54 -6.71
N ILE A 145 0.51 12.58 -6.84
CA ILE A 145 0.62 13.62 -5.81
C ILE A 145 -0.73 14.33 -5.68
N CYS A 146 -1.35 14.29 -4.51
CA CYS A 146 -2.68 14.88 -4.30
C CYS A 146 -2.69 16.17 -3.48
N LYS A 147 -1.53 16.56 -2.94
CA LYS A 147 -1.31 17.87 -2.29
C LYS A 147 0.09 18.36 -2.62
N PRO A 148 0.32 19.69 -2.69
CA PRO A 148 1.67 20.22 -2.87
C PRO A 148 2.62 19.63 -1.82
N PRO A 149 3.79 19.12 -2.23
CA PRO A 149 4.80 18.61 -1.29
C PRO A 149 5.28 19.70 -0.33
N VAL A 150 5.43 19.35 0.94
CA VAL A 150 5.90 20.30 1.97
C VAL A 150 7.37 20.01 2.28
N TYR A 151 8.24 20.78 1.66
CA TYR A 151 9.68 20.70 1.92
C TYR A 151 10.05 21.51 3.17
N ARG A 152 10.88 20.94 4.03
CA ARG A 152 11.41 21.59 5.24
C ARG A 152 12.74 21.01 5.67
N THR A 153 13.48 21.76 6.47
CA THR A 153 14.71 21.30 7.13
C THR A 153 14.41 21.02 8.60
N THR A 154 14.85 19.88 9.10
CA THR A 154 14.69 19.50 10.50
C THR A 154 15.67 20.28 11.38
N PRO A 155 15.48 20.36 12.72
CA PRO A 155 16.43 20.97 13.65
C PRO A 155 17.85 20.39 13.56
N PHE A 156 17.99 19.14 13.09
CA PHE A 156 19.28 18.49 12.85
C PHE A 156 19.84 18.71 11.44
N ASN A 157 19.38 19.74 10.75
CA ASN A 157 19.79 20.11 9.39
C ASN A 157 19.58 19.01 8.34
N ARG A 158 18.55 18.15 8.51
CA ARG A 158 18.17 17.14 7.52
C ARG A 158 17.03 17.67 6.66
N GLU A 159 17.22 17.63 5.37
CA GLU A 159 16.19 17.99 4.38
C GLU A 159 15.15 16.89 4.30
N ILE A 160 13.88 17.24 4.43
CA ILE A 160 12.75 16.32 4.30
C ILE A 160 11.64 16.97 3.48
N ALA A 161 10.81 16.13 2.86
CA ALA A 161 9.57 16.56 2.23
C ALA A 161 8.44 15.61 2.59
N ASP A 162 7.36 16.18 3.10
CA ASP A 162 6.11 15.46 3.36
C ASP A 162 5.30 15.43 2.05
N VAL A 163 4.91 14.25 1.60
CA VAL A 163 4.19 14.00 0.35
C VAL A 163 2.95 13.18 0.65
N LEU A 164 1.82 13.53 0.05
CA LEU A 164 0.61 12.72 0.11
C LEU A 164 0.32 12.14 -1.28
N ILE A 165 0.31 10.81 -1.38
CA ILE A 165 0.10 10.09 -2.63
C ILE A 165 -1.30 9.50 -2.64
N ALA A 166 -2.05 9.70 -3.72
CA ALA A 166 -3.30 9.00 -4.01
C ALA A 166 -2.98 7.77 -4.86
N VAL A 167 -3.18 6.60 -4.29
CA VAL A 167 -2.99 5.29 -4.93
C VAL A 167 -4.36 4.75 -5.33
N ASN A 168 -4.60 4.60 -6.63
CA ASN A 168 -5.90 4.17 -7.14
C ASN A 168 -6.22 2.73 -6.74
N ARG A 169 -7.49 2.49 -6.46
CA ARG A 169 -8.08 1.17 -6.21
C ARG A 169 -9.21 0.90 -7.20
N ALA A 170 -9.63 -0.36 -7.25
CA ALA A 170 -10.87 -0.74 -7.93
C ALA A 170 -12.07 0.09 -7.44
N TYR A 171 -13.10 0.18 -8.27
CA TYR A 171 -14.35 0.90 -7.99
C TYR A 171 -14.17 2.40 -7.70
N ASN A 172 -13.25 3.06 -8.43
CA ASN A 172 -12.99 4.51 -8.32
C ASN A 172 -12.67 4.99 -6.88
N LYS A 173 -12.07 4.13 -6.07
CA LYS A 173 -11.57 4.48 -4.75
C LYS A 173 -10.07 4.77 -4.82
N SER A 174 -9.56 5.51 -3.85
CA SER A 174 -8.12 5.76 -3.70
C SER A 174 -7.71 5.64 -2.24
N ASP A 175 -6.50 5.14 -2.05
CA ASP A 175 -5.81 5.18 -0.77
C ASP A 175 -4.94 6.43 -0.71
N TYR A 176 -5.04 7.20 0.36
CA TYR A 176 -4.24 8.39 0.59
C TYR A 176 -3.11 8.04 1.55
N ILE A 177 -1.91 7.91 0.99
CA ILE A 177 -0.74 7.42 1.72
C ILE A 177 0.24 8.56 2.00
N PRO A 178 0.46 8.94 3.26
CA PRO A 178 1.51 9.88 3.62
C PRO A 178 2.88 9.22 3.45
N CYS A 179 3.78 9.98 2.82
CA CYS A 179 5.15 9.58 2.56
C CYS A 179 6.09 10.67 3.07
N ILE A 180 7.28 10.28 3.55
CA ILE A 180 8.35 11.19 3.90
C ILE A 180 9.58 10.88 3.06
N ALA A 181 9.99 11.85 2.26
CA ALA A 181 11.20 11.81 1.45
C ALA A 181 12.35 12.51 2.17
N TRP A 182 13.59 12.03 1.98
CA TRP A 182 14.79 12.50 2.67
C TRP A 182 15.83 12.97 1.68
N GLY A 183 16.58 14.02 2.03
CA GLY A 183 17.77 14.51 1.31
C GLY A 183 17.52 14.72 -0.18
N ARG A 184 18.20 13.96 -1.03
CA ARG A 184 18.06 14.05 -2.50
C ARG A 184 16.62 13.85 -2.98
N ASN A 185 15.93 12.87 -2.42
CA ASN A 185 14.52 12.61 -2.76
C ASN A 185 13.61 13.78 -2.33
N ALA A 186 13.89 14.42 -1.18
CA ALA A 186 13.15 15.59 -0.72
C ALA A 186 13.34 16.79 -1.67
N ARG A 187 14.58 17.02 -2.12
CA ARG A 187 14.88 18.08 -3.10
C ARG A 187 14.23 17.83 -4.45
N PHE A 188 14.17 16.57 -4.89
CA PHE A 188 13.52 16.21 -6.13
C PHE A 188 12.01 16.44 -6.05
N VAL A 189 11.35 15.90 -5.02
CA VAL A 189 9.89 15.95 -4.89
C VAL A 189 9.38 17.37 -4.63
N LYS A 190 10.20 18.26 -4.09
CA LYS A 190 9.89 19.69 -3.89
C LYS A 190 9.41 20.38 -5.17
N ASN A 191 9.93 19.92 -6.32
CA ASN A 191 9.65 20.53 -7.64
C ASN A 191 8.46 19.89 -8.36
N LEU A 192 7.88 18.84 -7.78
CA LEU A 192 6.73 18.16 -8.35
C LEU A 192 5.42 18.86 -7.99
N CYS A 193 4.43 18.70 -8.84
CA CYS A 193 3.12 19.32 -8.73
C CYS A 193 2.03 18.32 -8.35
N VAL A 194 0.88 18.84 -7.96
CA VAL A 194 -0.33 18.03 -7.80
C VAL A 194 -0.73 17.46 -9.17
N GLY A 195 -1.00 16.15 -9.22
CA GLY A 195 -1.32 15.42 -10.44
C GLY A 195 -0.12 14.67 -11.04
N ASP A 196 1.12 14.99 -10.64
CA ASP A 196 2.29 14.25 -11.11
C ASP A 196 2.23 12.80 -10.61
N ARG A 197 2.53 11.86 -11.52
CA ARG A 197 2.60 10.44 -11.22
C ARG A 197 3.99 10.07 -10.72
N ILE A 198 4.02 9.38 -9.58
CA ILE A 198 5.27 8.92 -8.97
C ILE A 198 5.18 7.46 -8.53
N ALA A 199 6.32 6.77 -8.55
CA ALA A 199 6.50 5.55 -7.80
C ALA A 199 7.47 5.78 -6.65
N VAL A 200 7.17 5.19 -5.50
CA VAL A 200 8.01 5.25 -4.31
C VAL A 200 8.23 3.86 -3.76
N SER A 201 9.48 3.55 -3.42
CA SER A 201 9.81 2.36 -2.64
C SER A 201 10.44 2.76 -1.31
N GLY A 202 10.19 1.96 -0.29
CA GLY A 202 10.68 2.24 1.05
C GLY A 202 10.17 1.25 2.08
N ARG A 203 9.96 1.75 3.28
CA ARG A 203 9.38 0.99 4.40
C ARG A 203 8.25 1.76 5.06
N ILE A 204 7.30 1.05 5.63
CA ILE A 204 6.28 1.64 6.49
C ILE A 204 6.92 1.91 7.85
N GLN A 205 6.76 3.10 8.37
CA GLN A 205 7.22 3.45 9.72
C GLN A 205 6.10 3.94 10.60
N SER A 206 6.23 3.65 11.89
CA SER A 206 5.41 4.21 12.96
C SER A 206 6.19 5.32 13.66
N ARG A 207 5.53 6.45 13.93
CA ARG A 207 6.10 7.58 14.64
C ARG A 207 5.13 8.10 15.67
N GLU A 208 5.56 8.12 16.92
CA GLU A 208 4.79 8.75 17.98
C GLU A 208 4.95 10.27 17.94
N TYR A 209 3.86 10.96 18.20
CA TYR A 209 3.84 12.41 18.36
C TYR A 209 2.83 12.81 19.44
N GLN A 210 3.10 13.93 20.08
CA GLN A 210 2.21 14.49 21.07
C GLN A 210 1.22 15.44 20.41
N LYS A 211 -0.07 15.22 20.65
CA LYS A 211 -1.15 16.11 20.22
C LYS A 211 -1.72 16.82 21.44
N LYS A 212 -1.60 18.14 21.46
CA LYS A 212 -2.22 18.97 22.48
C LYS A 212 -3.72 19.06 22.21
N LEU A 213 -4.55 18.53 23.10
CA LEU A 213 -6.02 18.57 23.00
C LEU A 213 -6.59 19.78 23.72
N SER A 214 -5.96 20.18 24.86
CA SER A 214 -6.22 21.39 25.63
C SER A 214 -4.91 21.89 26.24
N GLU A 215 -4.96 22.93 27.08
CA GLU A 215 -3.76 23.44 27.75
C GLU A 215 -3.12 22.41 28.70
N THR A 216 -3.94 21.54 29.27
CA THR A 216 -3.51 20.52 30.25
C THR A 216 -3.55 19.09 29.73
N ASP A 217 -4.17 18.83 28.55
CA ASP A 217 -4.35 17.50 28.04
C ASP A 217 -3.48 17.28 26.79
N ILE A 218 -2.45 16.44 26.95
CA ILE A 218 -1.53 16.03 25.88
C ILE A 218 -1.73 14.53 25.63
N LYS A 219 -2.14 14.18 24.42
CA LYS A 219 -2.34 12.80 24.00
C LYS A 219 -1.20 12.35 23.09
N THR A 220 -0.55 11.24 23.43
CA THR A 220 0.39 10.57 22.51
C THR A 220 -0.40 9.85 21.42
N MET A 221 -0.04 10.10 20.19
CA MET A 221 -0.65 9.55 18.98
C MET A 221 0.42 8.91 18.12
N THR A 222 0.06 7.86 17.39
CA THR A 222 0.93 7.23 16.40
C THR A 222 0.51 7.64 14.99
N ALA A 223 1.46 8.12 14.21
CA ALA A 223 1.33 8.33 12.77
C ALA A 223 2.03 7.19 12.04
N TYR A 224 1.43 6.76 10.95
CA TYR A 224 2.00 5.79 10.01
C TYR A 224 2.28 6.49 8.69
N GLU A 225 3.44 6.25 8.11
CA GLU A 225 3.87 6.89 6.88
C GLU A 225 4.88 5.99 6.16
N VAL A 226 5.08 6.20 4.87
CA VAL A 226 6.14 5.53 4.10
C VAL A 226 7.41 6.36 4.16
N SER A 227 8.47 5.81 4.75
CA SER A 227 9.82 6.38 4.65
C SER A 227 10.42 5.99 3.31
N VAL A 228 10.53 6.96 2.40
CA VAL A 228 10.93 6.76 1.00
C VAL A 228 12.42 6.52 0.90
N SER A 229 12.81 5.38 0.29
CA SER A 229 14.19 5.04 -0.04
C SER A 229 14.54 5.41 -1.49
N LYS A 230 13.65 5.06 -2.44
CA LYS A 230 13.76 5.42 -3.86
C LYS A 230 12.48 6.09 -4.33
N LEU A 231 12.60 6.98 -5.30
CA LEU A 231 11.50 7.69 -5.89
C LEU A 231 11.78 7.93 -7.37
N ALA A 232 10.77 7.71 -8.21
CA ALA A 232 10.78 8.05 -9.64
C ALA A 232 9.49 8.78 -10.00
N ALA A 233 9.57 9.75 -10.92
CA ALA A 233 8.43 10.37 -11.55
C ALA A 233 8.27 9.80 -12.97
N PHE A 234 7.04 9.76 -13.47
CA PHE A 234 6.67 9.18 -14.76
C PHE A 234 5.85 10.17 -15.57
N ASP A 235 6.11 10.21 -16.86
CA ASP A 235 5.28 10.94 -17.81
C ASP A 235 3.93 10.24 -18.05
N ALA A 236 2.98 10.99 -18.59
CA ALA A 236 1.66 10.46 -18.86
C ALA A 236 1.75 9.33 -19.91
N GLY A 237 1.26 8.13 -19.55
CA GLY A 237 1.26 6.95 -20.42
C GLY A 237 2.47 6.02 -20.25
N GLU A 238 3.44 6.37 -19.43
CA GLU A 238 4.55 5.49 -19.10
C GLU A 238 4.06 4.32 -18.24
N GLU A 239 4.42 3.07 -18.62
CA GLU A 239 4.06 1.89 -17.84
C GLU A 239 5.07 1.68 -16.71
N PHE A 240 4.57 1.30 -15.54
CA PHE A 240 5.37 0.94 -14.38
C PHE A 240 4.99 -0.48 -13.93
N ASP A 241 5.92 -1.42 -14.09
CA ASP A 241 5.73 -2.79 -13.63
C ASP A 241 6.19 -2.94 -12.17
N ILE A 242 5.21 -2.87 -11.26
CA ILE A 242 5.46 -2.97 -9.82
C ILE A 242 5.99 -4.35 -9.41
N ASP A 243 5.64 -5.42 -10.14
CA ASP A 243 6.04 -6.77 -9.76
C ASP A 243 7.53 -6.96 -10.01
N SER A 244 8.03 -6.60 -11.20
CA SER A 244 9.46 -6.66 -11.49
C SER A 244 10.29 -5.71 -10.62
N GLU A 245 9.82 -4.49 -10.39
CA GLU A 245 10.51 -3.52 -9.53
C GLU A 245 10.51 -3.95 -8.05
N PHE A 246 9.42 -4.55 -7.57
CA PHE A 246 9.35 -5.06 -6.20
C PHE A 246 10.30 -6.24 -6.00
N ASP A 247 10.37 -7.16 -6.95
CA ASP A 247 11.27 -8.31 -6.90
C ASP A 247 12.73 -7.87 -6.99
N LEU A 248 13.07 -6.93 -7.88
CA LEU A 248 14.41 -6.33 -7.94
C LEU A 248 14.80 -5.63 -6.62
N TYR A 249 13.87 -4.90 -6.01
CA TYR A 249 14.10 -4.23 -4.73
C TYR A 249 14.34 -5.21 -3.58
N THR A 250 13.59 -6.32 -3.55
CA THR A 250 13.76 -7.38 -2.55
C THR A 250 15.00 -8.24 -2.80
N LEU A 251 15.34 -8.49 -4.07
CA LEU A 251 16.51 -9.32 -4.48
C LEU A 251 17.84 -8.57 -4.36
N GLN A 252 17.90 -7.26 -4.64
CA GLN A 252 19.13 -6.47 -4.50
C GLN A 252 19.68 -6.47 -3.06
N ASN A 253 18.81 -6.68 -2.08
CA ASN A 253 19.23 -6.88 -0.69
C ASN A 253 19.82 -8.29 -0.44
N LYS A 254 19.63 -9.28 -1.33
CA LYS A 254 20.24 -10.62 -1.23
C LYS A 254 21.67 -10.65 -1.77
N THR A 255 21.98 -9.89 -2.81
CA THR A 255 23.30 -9.94 -3.49
C THR A 255 24.40 -9.21 -2.74
N SER A 256 24.10 -8.21 -1.93
CA SER A 256 25.10 -7.50 -1.13
C SER A 256 25.71 -8.34 0.02
N GLU A 257 25.13 -9.49 0.40
CA GLU A 257 25.69 -10.37 1.42
C GLU A 257 26.57 -11.50 0.88
N LEU A 258 26.28 -11.96 -0.32
CA LEU A 258 27.15 -12.96 -0.97
C LEU A 258 28.55 -12.38 -1.28
N ALA A 259 28.64 -11.05 -1.46
CA ALA A 259 29.90 -10.37 -1.69
C ALA A 259 30.73 -10.15 -0.41
N THR A 260 30.10 -10.20 0.78
CA THR A 260 30.81 -9.98 2.06
C THR A 260 31.34 -11.28 2.68
N THR A 261 30.86 -12.44 2.24
CA THR A 261 31.27 -13.75 2.79
C THR A 261 32.44 -14.42 2.04
N THR A 262 32.98 -13.78 1.00
CA THR A 262 34.08 -14.33 0.18
C THR A 262 35.42 -13.66 0.39
N VAL A 263 35.62 -12.93 1.48
CA VAL A 263 36.94 -12.38 1.85
C VAL A 263 37.29 -12.78 3.27
N GLU A 264 37.56 -14.06 3.47
CA GLU A 264 38.37 -14.60 4.56
C GLU A 264 39.19 -15.75 4.00
N TYR A 265 40.38 -15.42 3.51
CA TYR A 265 41.56 -16.30 3.51
C TYR A 265 42.79 -15.42 3.72
#